data_bebdcbaf4f2744e28d61c658bf48973f
#
_entry.id   bebdcbaf4f2744e28d61c658bf48973f
#
_cell.length_a   1.000
_cell.length_b   1.000
_cell.length_c   1.000
_cell.angle_alpha   90.00
_cell.angle_beta   90.00
_cell.angle_gamma   90.00
#
_symmetry.space_group_name_H-M   'P 1'
#
loop_
_entity.id
_entity.type
_entity.pdbx_description
1 polymer ?
#
loop_
_entity_poly.entity_id
_entity_poly.type
_entity_poly.pdbx_seq_one_letter_code
_entity_poly.pdbx_strand_id
1 'polypeptide(L)'
;MRILYVEEHAESCELLALWLSAYGYELVIANTLSDGLGLAKSGAFGVYILSGKFIDGTGLDLCRRIRMFDPITPIVFYSALSRDADLVAAVNAGAQAYLIKPNDFEQIEPTIRRLVHAELATKSHESS
;
A
#
# COMPACT_ATOMS: atom_id res chain seq x y z
N MET A 1 14.37 1.01 -1.23
CA MET A 1 13.24 0.13 -0.87
C MET A 1 12.24 0.10 -2.02
N ARG A 2 11.72 -1.06 -2.32
CA ARG A 2 10.71 -1.25 -3.37
C ARG A 2 9.31 -1.18 -2.78
N ILE A 3 8.43 -0.47 -3.47
CA ILE A 3 7.03 -0.30 -3.08
C ILE A 3 6.16 -0.79 -4.22
N LEU A 4 5.16 -1.62 -3.91
CA LEU A 4 4.15 -2.01 -4.88
C LEU A 4 2.95 -1.07 -4.76
N TYR A 5 2.65 -0.38 -5.86
CA TYR A 5 1.46 0.47 -5.95
C TYR A 5 0.47 -0.15 -6.92
N VAL A 6 -0.71 -0.51 -6.41
CA VAL A 6 -1.77 -1.09 -7.23
C VAL A 6 -2.84 -0.02 -7.47
N GLU A 7 -2.91 0.45 -8.71
CA GLU A 7 -3.75 1.58 -9.13
C GLU A 7 -4.02 1.49 -10.63
N GLU A 8 -5.27 1.69 -11.02
CA GLU A 8 -5.64 1.62 -12.44
C GLU A 8 -5.50 2.93 -13.21
N HIS A 9 -5.45 4.08 -12.53
CA HIS A 9 -5.36 5.38 -13.17
C HIS A 9 -3.91 5.77 -13.47
N ALA A 10 -3.56 5.89 -14.75
CA ALA A 10 -2.19 6.14 -15.20
C ALA A 10 -1.62 7.44 -14.63
N GLU A 11 -2.42 8.51 -14.56
CA GLU A 11 -1.95 9.80 -14.02
C GLU A 11 -1.58 9.70 -12.54
N SER A 12 -2.38 8.99 -11.75
CA SER A 12 -2.07 8.75 -10.34
C SER A 12 -0.79 7.96 -10.19
N CYS A 13 -0.58 6.96 -11.04
CA CYS A 13 0.64 6.15 -11.03
C CYS A 13 1.88 6.98 -11.33
N GLU A 14 1.83 7.80 -12.37
CA GLU A 14 2.95 8.66 -12.80
C GLU A 14 3.32 9.67 -11.73
N LEU A 15 2.31 10.33 -11.15
CA LEU A 15 2.52 11.35 -10.13
C LEU A 15 3.16 10.76 -8.88
N LEU A 16 2.65 9.64 -8.39
CA LEU A 16 3.18 9.02 -7.19
C LEU A 16 4.58 8.45 -7.43
N ALA A 17 4.82 7.84 -8.59
CA ALA A 17 6.14 7.34 -8.95
C ALA A 17 7.18 8.46 -8.95
N LEU A 18 6.86 9.59 -9.55
CA LEU A 18 7.74 10.76 -9.58
C LEU A 18 8.01 11.27 -8.16
N TRP A 19 6.96 11.42 -7.37
CA TRP A 19 7.07 11.94 -6.01
C TRP A 19 7.93 11.05 -5.12
N LEU A 20 7.66 9.75 -5.11
CA LEU A 20 8.39 8.82 -4.25
C LEU A 20 9.81 8.53 -4.73
N SER A 21 10.08 8.62 -6.05
CA SER A 21 11.43 8.46 -6.56
C SER A 21 12.38 9.54 -6.04
N ALA A 22 11.86 10.73 -5.76
CA ALA A 22 12.66 11.82 -5.18
C ALA A 22 13.16 11.47 -3.77
N TYR A 23 12.52 10.55 -3.09
CA TYR A 23 12.95 10.06 -1.77
C TYR A 23 13.78 8.77 -1.85
N GLY A 24 14.09 8.32 -3.06
CA GLY A 24 14.90 7.12 -3.25
C GLY A 24 14.12 5.80 -3.25
N TYR A 25 12.80 5.84 -3.25
CA TYR A 25 11.97 4.63 -3.35
C TYR A 25 11.82 4.20 -4.81
N GLU A 26 11.85 2.89 -5.03
CA GLU A 26 11.53 2.29 -6.32
C GLU A 26 10.07 1.85 -6.33
N LEU A 27 9.26 2.45 -7.20
CA LEU A 27 7.85 2.11 -7.31
C LEU A 27 7.63 1.09 -8.44
N VAL A 28 7.02 -0.03 -8.09
CA VAL A 28 6.54 -1.01 -9.05
C VAL A 28 5.02 -0.88 -9.11
N ILE A 29 4.47 -0.75 -10.31
CA ILE A 29 3.04 -0.45 -10.51
C ILE A 29 2.33 -1.66 -11.11
N ALA A 30 1.17 -1.99 -10.54
CA ALA A 30 0.20 -2.90 -11.11
C ALA A 30 -1.12 -2.15 -11.30
N ASN A 31 -1.82 -2.44 -12.38
CA ASN A 31 -3.05 -1.72 -12.72
C ASN A 31 -4.32 -2.51 -12.41
N THR A 32 -4.20 -3.77 -12.04
CA THR A 32 -5.32 -4.65 -11.70
C THR A 32 -5.06 -5.38 -10.40
N LEU A 33 -6.12 -5.90 -9.79
CA LEU A 33 -6.00 -6.75 -8.61
C LEU A 33 -5.16 -7.99 -8.92
N SER A 34 -5.42 -8.64 -10.05
CA SER A 34 -4.73 -9.85 -10.45
C SER A 34 -3.22 -9.64 -10.58
N ASP A 35 -2.80 -8.59 -11.29
CA ASP A 35 -1.39 -8.27 -11.45
C ASP A 35 -0.75 -7.88 -10.11
N GLY A 36 -1.46 -7.08 -9.32
CA GLY A 36 -0.99 -6.70 -7.99
C GLY A 36 -0.76 -7.88 -7.08
N LEU A 37 -1.69 -8.83 -7.08
CA LEU A 37 -1.58 -10.04 -6.28
C LEU A 37 -0.39 -10.90 -6.73
N GLY A 38 -0.22 -11.05 -8.05
CA GLY A 38 0.91 -11.81 -8.61
C GLY A 38 2.25 -11.22 -8.21
N LEU A 39 2.39 -9.89 -8.29
CA LEU A 39 3.61 -9.20 -7.87
C LEU A 39 3.84 -9.31 -6.37
N ALA A 40 2.80 -9.17 -5.56
CA ALA A 40 2.92 -9.30 -4.11
C ALA A 40 3.43 -10.68 -3.71
N LYS A 41 3.00 -11.72 -4.40
CA LYS A 41 3.46 -13.10 -4.16
C LYS A 41 4.94 -13.29 -4.47
N SER A 42 5.52 -12.47 -5.33
CA SER A 42 6.96 -12.52 -5.60
C SER A 42 7.81 -12.06 -4.40
N GLY A 43 7.21 -11.36 -3.44
CA GLY A 43 7.79 -11.14 -2.11
C GLY A 43 8.92 -10.12 -2.03
N ALA A 44 8.97 -9.13 -2.90
CA ALA A 44 10.13 -8.23 -2.95
C ALA A 44 9.84 -6.79 -2.51
N PHE A 45 8.80 -6.56 -1.72
CA PHE A 45 8.34 -5.21 -1.39
C PHE A 45 8.42 -4.90 0.10
N GLY A 46 8.76 -3.64 0.41
CA GLY A 46 8.76 -3.14 1.78
C GLY A 46 7.42 -2.54 2.21
N VAL A 47 6.59 -2.12 1.26
CA VAL A 47 5.25 -1.55 1.51
C VAL A 47 4.36 -1.84 0.31
N TYR A 48 3.08 -2.04 0.57
CA TYR A 48 2.03 -2.07 -0.44
C TYR A 48 1.17 -0.81 -0.32
N ILE A 49 0.92 -0.13 -1.44
CA ILE A 49 -0.05 0.97 -1.51
C ILE A 49 -1.19 0.53 -2.43
N LEU A 50 -2.41 0.52 -1.90
CA LEU A 50 -3.57 -0.01 -2.61
C LEU A 50 -4.62 1.05 -2.84
N SER A 51 -5.11 1.15 -4.07
CA SER A 51 -6.33 1.88 -4.39
C SER A 51 -7.56 1.11 -3.86
N GLY A 52 -8.68 1.80 -3.74
CA GLY A 52 -9.90 1.18 -3.21
C GLY A 52 -10.65 0.31 -4.20
N LYS A 53 -10.46 0.53 -5.51
CA LYS A 53 -11.26 -0.15 -6.53
C LYS A 53 -10.45 -0.40 -7.80
N PHE A 54 -10.65 -1.58 -8.38
CA PHE A 54 -10.06 -2.01 -9.65
C PHE A 54 -11.15 -2.57 -10.57
N ILE A 55 -10.85 -2.71 -11.84
CA ILE A 55 -11.80 -3.32 -12.79
C ILE A 55 -12.14 -4.77 -12.40
N ASP A 56 -11.23 -5.47 -11.74
CA ASP A 56 -11.37 -6.88 -11.37
C ASP A 56 -11.54 -7.12 -9.86
N GLY A 57 -11.85 -6.08 -9.08
CA GLY A 57 -12.11 -6.25 -7.65
C GLY A 57 -11.90 -4.98 -6.84
N THR A 58 -11.70 -5.16 -5.55
CA THR A 58 -11.53 -4.03 -4.62
C THR A 58 -10.19 -4.11 -3.88
N GLY A 59 -9.77 -2.95 -3.35
CA GLY A 59 -8.59 -2.91 -2.48
C GLY A 59 -8.75 -3.78 -1.23
N LEU A 60 -9.96 -3.88 -0.69
CA LEU A 60 -10.24 -4.77 0.44
C LEU A 60 -9.98 -6.24 0.10
N ASP A 61 -10.46 -6.68 -1.06
CA ASP A 61 -10.21 -8.05 -1.50
C ASP A 61 -8.72 -8.31 -1.68
N LEU A 62 -8.02 -7.37 -2.30
CA LEU A 62 -6.58 -7.49 -2.50
C LEU A 62 -5.83 -7.55 -1.17
N CYS A 63 -6.19 -6.68 -0.23
CA CYS A 63 -5.59 -6.64 1.10
C CYS A 63 -5.78 -7.98 1.82
N ARG A 64 -6.99 -8.52 1.82
CA ARG A 64 -7.29 -9.82 2.44
C ARG A 64 -6.47 -10.94 1.82
N ARG A 65 -6.34 -10.96 0.50
CA ARG A 65 -5.58 -11.98 -0.22
C ARG A 65 -4.08 -11.88 0.04
N ILE A 66 -3.54 -10.66 0.09
CA ILE A 66 -2.13 -10.44 0.46
C ILE A 66 -1.89 -10.98 1.88
N ARG A 67 -2.79 -10.70 2.81
CA ARG A 67 -2.63 -11.14 4.20
C ARG A 67 -2.67 -12.66 4.38
N MET A 68 -3.16 -13.40 3.41
CA MET A 68 -3.12 -14.87 3.46
C MET A 68 -1.70 -15.43 3.35
N PHE A 69 -0.76 -14.70 2.74
CA PHE A 69 0.64 -15.15 2.61
C PHE A 69 1.67 -14.16 3.16
N ASP A 70 1.26 -12.94 3.44
CA ASP A 70 2.16 -11.90 3.97
C ASP A 70 1.48 -11.13 5.10
N PRO A 71 1.67 -11.58 6.35
CA PRO A 71 1.03 -10.93 7.50
C PRO A 71 1.78 -9.71 8.02
N ILE A 72 2.98 -9.40 7.49
CA ILE A 72 3.93 -8.46 8.11
C ILE A 72 4.07 -7.16 7.33
N THR A 73 4.20 -7.21 6.01
CA THR A 73 4.48 -6.03 5.20
C THR A 73 3.39 -4.97 5.36
N PRO A 74 3.75 -3.71 5.66
CA PRO A 74 2.76 -2.66 5.80
C PRO A 74 1.91 -2.47 4.55
N ILE A 75 0.60 -2.32 4.74
CA ILE A 75 -0.35 -1.99 3.68
C ILE A 75 -0.95 -0.63 3.98
N VAL A 76 -0.84 0.27 3.02
CA VAL A 76 -1.41 1.62 3.06
C VAL A 76 -2.47 1.72 1.98
N PHE A 77 -3.70 2.08 2.33
CA PHE A 77 -4.70 2.45 1.35
C PHE A 77 -4.50 3.91 0.94
N TYR A 78 -4.61 4.17 -0.35
CA TYR A 78 -4.67 5.53 -0.89
C TYR A 78 -5.83 5.57 -1.87
N SER A 79 -6.98 6.08 -1.42
CA SER A 79 -8.28 5.89 -2.09
C SER A 79 -9.15 7.13 -1.99
N ALA A 80 -10.00 7.34 -2.98
CA ALA A 80 -11.03 8.38 -2.94
C ALA A 80 -12.21 8.02 -2.03
N LEU A 81 -12.35 6.75 -1.64
CA LEU A 81 -13.40 6.32 -0.71
C LEU A 81 -13.04 6.80 0.69
N SER A 82 -13.89 7.63 1.29
CA SER A 82 -13.56 8.36 2.52
C SER A 82 -14.55 8.18 3.67
N ARG A 83 -15.49 7.25 3.55
CA ARG A 83 -16.46 7.01 4.62
C ARG A 83 -15.79 6.26 5.78
N ASP A 84 -16.29 6.47 6.99
CA ASP A 84 -15.79 5.77 8.17
C ASP A 84 -15.84 4.25 7.99
N ALA A 85 -16.89 3.74 7.36
CA ALA A 85 -17.04 2.31 7.07
C ALA A 85 -15.89 1.80 6.18
N ASP A 86 -15.41 2.60 5.22
CA ASP A 86 -14.29 2.22 4.35
C ASP A 86 -13.00 2.09 5.15
N LEU A 87 -12.74 3.04 6.04
CA LEU A 87 -11.56 3.03 6.89
C LEU A 87 -11.57 1.84 7.86
N VAL A 88 -12.69 1.59 8.51
CA VAL A 88 -12.84 0.47 9.44
C VAL A 88 -12.64 -0.87 8.71
N ALA A 89 -13.24 -1.01 7.53
CA ALA A 89 -13.10 -2.24 6.73
C ALA A 89 -11.62 -2.49 6.33
N ALA A 90 -10.89 -1.44 5.96
CA ALA A 90 -9.48 -1.56 5.59
C ALA A 90 -8.62 -2.01 6.78
N VAL A 91 -8.84 -1.42 7.95
CA VAL A 91 -8.11 -1.82 9.18
C VAL A 91 -8.42 -3.28 9.51
N ASN A 92 -9.69 -3.68 9.45
CA ASN A 92 -10.11 -5.06 9.72
C ASN A 92 -9.54 -6.05 8.69
N ALA A 93 -9.29 -5.59 7.47
CA ALA A 93 -8.66 -6.42 6.44
C ALA A 93 -7.14 -6.55 6.62
N GLY A 94 -6.53 -5.75 7.49
CA GLY A 94 -5.11 -5.85 7.81
C GLY A 94 -4.25 -4.66 7.37
N ALA A 95 -4.86 -3.52 7.01
CA ALA A 95 -4.13 -2.31 6.65
C ALA A 95 -3.62 -1.55 7.88
N GLN A 96 -2.47 -0.92 7.76
CA GLN A 96 -1.85 -0.10 8.78
C GLN A 96 -2.19 1.38 8.66
N ALA A 97 -2.60 1.84 7.46
CA ALA A 97 -2.95 3.24 7.25
C ALA A 97 -3.96 3.38 6.11
N TYR A 98 -4.74 4.45 6.16
CA TYR A 98 -5.70 4.80 5.14
C TYR A 98 -5.58 6.28 4.83
N LEU A 99 -5.16 6.60 3.61
CA LEU A 99 -4.99 7.96 3.12
C LEU A 99 -6.01 8.25 2.03
N ILE A 100 -6.52 9.47 2.02
CA ILE A 100 -7.63 9.88 1.14
C ILE A 100 -7.11 10.71 -0.03
N LYS A 101 -7.49 10.31 -1.24
CA LYS A 101 -7.17 11.05 -2.47
C LYS A 101 -8.08 12.26 -2.62
N PRO A 102 -7.56 13.37 -3.12
CA PRO A 102 -6.14 13.71 -3.30
C PRO A 102 -5.54 14.40 -2.07
N ASN A 103 -6.34 14.63 -1.04
CA ASN A 103 -6.02 15.50 0.10
C ASN A 103 -4.77 15.03 0.86
N ASP A 104 -4.58 13.72 0.98
CA ASP A 104 -3.51 13.14 1.79
C ASP A 104 -2.27 12.74 0.98
N PHE A 105 -2.16 13.23 -0.26
CA PHE A 105 -1.01 12.89 -1.12
C PHE A 105 0.33 13.17 -0.43
N GLU A 106 0.48 14.31 0.21
CA GLU A 106 1.72 14.69 0.89
C GLU A 106 1.99 13.86 2.15
N GLN A 107 0.99 13.14 2.65
CA GLN A 107 1.14 12.27 3.81
C GLN A 107 1.67 10.88 3.46
N ILE A 108 1.74 10.53 2.18
CA ILE A 108 2.14 9.19 1.74
C ILE A 108 3.57 8.87 2.19
N GLU A 109 4.55 9.71 1.85
CA GLU A 109 5.95 9.47 2.21
C GLU A 109 6.17 9.44 3.72
N PRO A 110 5.67 10.41 4.51
CA PRO A 110 5.83 10.32 5.96
C PRO A 110 5.19 9.09 6.58
N THR A 111 4.06 8.65 6.04
CA THR A 111 3.37 7.43 6.50
C THR A 111 4.22 6.19 6.22
N ILE A 112 4.75 6.06 5.01
CA ILE A 112 5.64 4.95 4.63
C ILE A 112 6.84 4.90 5.57
N ARG A 113 7.51 6.02 5.75
CA ARG A 113 8.70 6.11 6.60
C ARG A 113 8.39 5.69 8.03
N ARG A 114 7.30 6.16 8.59
CA ARG A 114 6.86 5.81 9.95
C ARG A 114 6.59 4.30 10.08
N LEU A 115 5.89 3.71 9.12
CA LEU A 115 5.52 2.30 9.16
C LEU A 115 6.74 1.39 8.98
N VAL A 116 7.66 1.74 8.11
CA VAL A 116 8.90 0.99 7.91
C VAL A 116 9.77 1.05 9.15
N HIS A 117 9.90 2.21 9.78
CA HIS A 117 10.65 2.35 11.05
C HIS A 117 10.02 1.50 12.16
N ALA A 118 8.70 1.50 12.28
CA ALA A 118 8.00 0.69 13.27
C ALA A 118 8.26 -0.80 13.06
N GLU A 119 8.24 -1.27 11.81
CA GLU A 119 8.53 -2.67 11.47
C GLU A 119 9.97 -3.03 11.84
N LEU A 120 10.95 -2.19 11.49
CA LEU A 120 12.35 -2.42 11.81
C LEU A 120 12.59 -2.44 13.32
N ALA A 121 11.97 -1.54 14.07
CA ALA A 121 12.07 -1.50 15.52
C ALA A 121 11.49 -2.78 16.16
N THR A 122 10.38 -3.28 15.64
CA THR A 122 9.77 -4.54 16.10
C THR A 122 10.70 -5.72 15.83
N LYS A 123 11.29 -5.80 14.63
CA LYS A 123 12.24 -6.86 14.28
C LYS A 123 13.49 -6.84 15.15
N SER A 124 14.05 -5.65 15.40
CA SER A 124 15.21 -5.49 16.28
C SER A 124 14.90 -5.95 17.70
N HIS A 125 13.72 -5.62 18.20
CA HIS A 125 13.28 -6.02 19.53
C HIS A 125 13.09 -7.54 19.63
N GLU A 126 12.52 -8.14 18.60
CA GLU A 126 12.31 -9.60 18.55
C GLU A 126 13.63 -10.38 18.47
N SER A 127 14.64 -9.84 17.82
CA SER A 127 15.93 -10.50 17.65
C SER A 127 16.84 -10.39 18.87
N SER A 128 16.48 -9.58 19.82
CA SER A 128 17.25 -9.42 21.05
C SER A 128 16.70 -10.26 22.19
#